data_8f2909d038c6f64995d89d78db0667cb
#
_entry.id   8f2909d038c6f64995d89d78db0667cb
#
_cell.length_a   1.000
_cell.length_b   1.000
_cell.length_c   1.000
_cell.angle_alpha   90.00
_cell.angle_beta   90.00
_cell.angle_gamma   90.00
#
_symmetry.space_group_name_H-M   'P 1'
#
loop_
_entity.id
_entity.type
_entity.pdbx_description
1 polymer ?
#
loop_
_entity_poly.entity_id
_entity_poly.type
_entity_poly.pdbx_seq_one_letter_code
_entity_poly.pdbx_strand_id
1 'polypeptide(L)'
;SKDSVDISIRVLDSWSLIPTGSISGSRANFELSERNVFGLGHELSHDFTQRFSDKSNSNNSRYLIRNIKNSFTNVTLNYNESLEKNISKSIRVERLFFSPLTRFAGGIFLENRAFSDSLPNPINEFEMVSFKNETRDFWFGHAFKIFGGKNEDYRTTNLVTTIGYKNINYIKTPSLELDPNQFFANEELYLASIGINTRKFAEDKYLFNFGIIEDIPYGQVYSITGGFQNKNNQKRAYFGGRFAYGNYFDFGYIGINSEWGSFFHGRDSRETT
;
A
#
# COMPACT_ATOMS: atom_id res chain seq x y z
N SER A 1 3.60 -14.74 45.20
CA SER A 1 2.14 -15.03 45.11
C SER A 1 1.90 -15.97 43.92
N LYS A 2 0.87 -16.83 43.99
CA LYS A 2 0.55 -17.79 42.94
C LYS A 2 0.09 -17.15 41.61
N ASP A 3 -0.12 -15.81 41.58
CA ASP A 3 -0.66 -15.04 40.45
C ASP A 3 0.29 -13.94 39.97
N SER A 4 1.57 -14.04 40.25
CA SER A 4 2.59 -13.12 39.75
C SER A 4 3.43 -13.79 38.65
N VAL A 5 3.66 -13.08 37.57
CA VAL A 5 4.54 -13.46 36.46
C VAL A 5 5.69 -12.47 36.41
N ASP A 6 6.92 -12.97 36.47
CA ASP A 6 8.12 -12.16 36.29
C ASP A 6 8.43 -12.11 34.76
N ILE A 7 8.46 -10.90 34.20
CA ILE A 7 8.85 -10.68 32.83
C ILE A 7 10.27 -10.14 32.80
N SER A 8 11.21 -10.90 32.25
CA SER A 8 12.58 -10.45 32.01
C SER A 8 12.72 -10.03 30.56
N ILE A 9 13.02 -8.75 30.33
CA ILE A 9 13.24 -8.20 28.96
C ILE A 9 14.74 -7.97 28.82
N ARG A 10 15.36 -8.68 27.88
CA ARG A 10 16.75 -8.47 27.49
C ARG A 10 16.78 -7.70 26.18
N VAL A 11 17.35 -6.50 26.18
CA VAL A 11 17.52 -5.65 25.01
C VAL A 11 18.99 -5.61 24.61
N LEU A 12 19.24 -5.48 23.31
CA LEU A 12 20.55 -5.22 22.75
C LEU A 12 20.50 -3.85 22.08
N ASP A 13 21.36 -2.94 22.51
CA ASP A 13 21.48 -1.63 21.91
C ASP A 13 22.03 -1.77 20.48
N SER A 14 21.41 -1.07 19.55
CA SER A 14 21.86 -0.97 18.15
C SER A 14 21.89 0.50 17.74
N TRP A 15 22.75 0.81 16.77
CA TRP A 15 22.76 2.15 16.19
C TRP A 15 21.44 2.42 15.47
N SER A 16 20.84 3.56 15.77
CA SER A 16 19.60 3.99 15.12
C SER A 16 19.87 4.60 13.74
N LEU A 17 21.01 5.28 13.58
CA LEU A 17 21.46 5.89 12.33
C LEU A 17 22.30 4.90 11.52
N ILE A 18 21.81 4.55 10.33
CA ILE A 18 22.42 3.57 9.43
C ILE A 18 22.70 4.24 8.08
N PRO A 19 23.94 4.63 7.79
CA PRO A 19 24.32 5.04 6.45
C PRO A 19 24.64 3.81 5.60
N THR A 20 24.15 3.81 4.35
CA THR A 20 24.52 2.84 3.32
C THR A 20 24.90 3.56 2.04
N GLY A 21 25.72 2.94 1.22
CA GLY A 21 26.12 3.54 -0.05
C GLY A 21 26.66 2.51 -1.02
N SER A 22 26.50 2.80 -2.30
CA SER A 22 27.07 1.99 -3.38
C SER A 22 27.48 2.88 -4.56
N ILE A 23 28.53 2.49 -5.25
CA ILE A 23 29.01 3.16 -6.45
C ILE A 23 29.17 2.11 -7.55
N SER A 24 28.66 2.43 -8.73
CA SER A 24 28.82 1.65 -9.96
C SER A 24 29.45 2.51 -11.06
N GLY A 25 29.71 1.95 -12.22
CA GLY A 25 30.23 2.71 -13.37
C GLY A 25 29.27 3.79 -13.91
N SER A 26 27.95 3.72 -13.56
CA SER A 26 26.93 4.62 -14.09
C SER A 26 26.29 5.53 -13.05
N ARG A 27 26.31 5.16 -11.76
CA ARG A 27 25.62 5.90 -10.69
C ARG A 27 26.26 5.70 -9.32
N ALA A 28 26.06 6.68 -8.45
CA ALA A 28 26.31 6.58 -7.01
C ALA A 28 24.98 6.66 -6.26
N ASN A 29 24.80 5.80 -5.25
CA ASN A 29 23.66 5.82 -4.35
C ASN A 29 24.18 6.05 -2.93
N PHE A 30 23.44 6.85 -2.17
CA PHE A 30 23.66 7.07 -0.75
C PHE A 30 22.31 7.04 -0.03
N GLU A 31 22.20 6.23 1.01
CA GLU A 31 21.02 6.15 1.85
C GLU A 31 21.40 6.45 3.29
N LEU A 32 20.59 7.25 3.96
CA LEU A 32 20.66 7.51 5.37
C LEU A 32 19.34 7.10 6.01
N SER A 33 19.38 6.14 6.92
CA SER A 33 18.20 5.67 7.65
C SER A 33 18.39 5.90 9.15
N GLU A 34 17.50 6.68 9.77
CA GLU A 34 17.44 6.89 11.22
C GLU A 34 16.15 6.25 11.74
N ARG A 35 16.27 5.29 12.66
CA ARG A 35 15.14 4.50 13.17
C ARG A 35 14.54 5.04 14.48
N ASN A 36 15.16 6.06 15.05
CA ASN A 36 14.71 6.63 16.33
C ASN A 36 14.99 8.14 16.39
N VAL A 37 14.44 8.89 15.44
CA VAL A 37 14.60 10.34 15.31
C VAL A 37 14.35 11.02 16.65
N PHE A 38 15.36 11.68 17.19
CA PHE A 38 15.34 12.38 18.51
C PHE A 38 14.85 11.52 19.68
N GLY A 39 14.97 10.19 19.62
CA GLY A 39 14.47 9.31 20.68
C GLY A 39 12.95 9.11 20.71
N LEU A 40 12.23 9.58 19.68
CA LEU A 40 10.76 9.53 19.62
C LEU A 40 10.21 8.22 19.01
N GLY A 41 11.08 7.29 18.58
CA GLY A 41 10.67 6.09 17.85
C GLY A 41 10.15 6.35 16.45
N HIS A 42 10.38 7.55 15.91
CA HIS A 42 10.06 7.89 14.54
C HIS A 42 11.18 7.43 13.60
N GLU A 43 10.84 7.09 12.38
CA GLU A 43 11.80 6.67 11.36
C GLU A 43 11.90 7.74 10.27
N LEU A 44 13.14 8.05 9.87
CA LEU A 44 13.46 8.89 8.72
C LEU A 44 14.39 8.12 7.81
N SER A 45 14.05 7.98 6.53
CA SER A 45 14.98 7.52 5.52
C SER A 45 15.12 8.56 4.41
N HIS A 46 16.32 8.70 3.88
CA HIS A 46 16.62 9.56 2.74
C HIS A 46 17.57 8.83 1.80
N ASP A 47 17.12 8.65 0.57
CA ASP A 47 17.90 8.06 -0.53
C ASP A 47 18.27 9.15 -1.52
N PHE A 48 19.55 9.26 -1.81
CA PHE A 48 20.11 10.10 -2.87
C PHE A 48 20.79 9.23 -3.93
N THR A 49 20.43 9.43 -5.19
CA THR A 49 21.09 8.79 -6.33
C THR A 49 21.58 9.85 -7.30
N GLN A 50 22.80 9.73 -7.77
CA GLN A 50 23.35 10.54 -8.86
C GLN A 50 23.74 9.64 -10.03
N ARG A 51 23.22 9.96 -11.22
CA ARG A 51 23.62 9.37 -12.49
C ARG A 51 24.78 10.16 -13.09
N PHE A 52 25.86 9.48 -13.51
CA PHE A 52 27.08 10.17 -13.95
C PHE A 52 27.00 10.70 -15.37
N SER A 53 26.22 10.07 -16.25
CA SER A 53 26.15 10.42 -17.67
C SER A 53 25.64 11.85 -17.93
N ASP A 54 24.66 12.30 -17.17
CA ASP A 54 23.98 13.59 -17.31
C ASP A 54 23.94 14.41 -16.03
N LYS A 55 24.58 13.89 -14.96
CA LYS A 55 24.62 14.48 -13.62
C LYS A 55 23.22 14.65 -12.99
N SER A 56 22.20 13.97 -13.52
CA SER A 56 20.87 13.98 -12.92
C SER A 56 20.91 13.31 -11.55
N ASN A 57 20.03 13.76 -10.65
CA ASN A 57 19.91 13.23 -9.31
C ASN A 57 18.45 12.89 -8.98
N SER A 58 18.27 11.92 -8.11
CA SER A 58 16.99 11.61 -7.45
C SER A 58 17.11 11.78 -5.95
N ASN A 59 16.01 12.15 -5.31
CA ASN A 59 15.90 12.33 -3.87
C ASN A 59 14.60 11.66 -3.39
N ASN A 60 14.71 10.68 -2.50
CA ASN A 60 13.57 10.02 -1.91
C ASN A 60 13.65 10.13 -0.40
N SER A 61 12.65 10.71 0.22
CA SER A 61 12.59 10.87 1.67
C SER A 61 11.29 10.28 2.19
N ARG A 62 11.40 9.52 3.28
CA ARG A 62 10.25 8.96 3.99
C ARG A 62 10.37 9.25 5.48
N TYR A 63 9.33 9.83 6.05
CA TYR A 63 9.21 10.00 7.49
C TYR A 63 8.02 9.20 7.99
N LEU A 64 8.24 8.33 8.96
CA LEU A 64 7.24 7.43 9.49
C LEU A 64 7.10 7.60 11.00
N ILE A 65 5.90 7.90 11.44
CA ILE A 65 5.48 7.90 12.84
C ILE A 65 4.62 6.67 13.07
N ARG A 66 5.10 5.76 13.91
CA ARG A 66 4.36 4.54 14.23
C ARG A 66 3.52 4.69 15.48
N ASN A 67 2.38 4.03 15.49
CA ASN A 67 1.59 3.77 16.70
C ASN A 67 1.30 5.03 17.56
N ILE A 68 0.80 6.08 16.90
CA ILE A 68 0.53 7.36 17.56
C ILE A 68 -0.35 7.14 18.81
N LYS A 69 0.15 7.54 19.98
CA LYS A 69 -0.54 7.43 21.28
C LYS A 69 -1.13 6.03 21.54
N ASN A 70 -0.42 4.96 21.16
CA ASN A 70 -0.85 3.56 21.30
C ASN A 70 -2.19 3.22 20.59
N SER A 71 -2.54 3.96 19.55
CA SER A 71 -3.77 3.72 18.76
C SER A 71 -3.57 2.76 17.59
N PHE A 72 -2.33 2.29 17.36
CA PHE A 72 -1.89 1.54 16.17
C PHE A 72 -2.10 2.32 14.86
N THR A 73 -2.24 3.64 14.95
CA THR A 73 -2.29 4.54 13.79
C THR A 73 -0.89 4.97 13.41
N ASN A 74 -0.58 4.83 12.12
CA ASN A 74 0.69 5.26 11.55
C ASN A 74 0.48 6.48 10.67
N VAL A 75 1.48 7.37 10.65
CA VAL A 75 1.55 8.49 9.69
C VAL A 75 2.82 8.33 8.88
N THR A 76 2.68 8.37 7.56
CA THR A 76 3.80 8.34 6.62
C THR A 76 3.79 9.59 5.76
N LEU A 77 4.91 10.29 5.71
CA LEU A 77 5.16 11.39 4.76
C LEU A 77 6.20 10.92 3.76
N ASN A 78 5.92 11.08 2.47
CA ASN A 78 6.88 10.76 1.43
C ASN A 78 7.11 11.98 0.53
N TYR A 79 8.37 12.15 0.14
CA TYR A 79 8.82 13.00 -0.95
C TYR A 79 9.68 12.16 -1.89
N ASN A 80 9.29 12.08 -3.15
CA ASN A 80 10.05 11.35 -4.17
C ASN A 80 10.31 12.27 -5.35
N GLU A 81 11.56 12.35 -5.77
CA GLU A 81 12.00 13.02 -6.98
C GLU A 81 12.86 12.02 -7.77
N SER A 82 12.40 11.63 -8.96
CA SER A 82 13.15 10.69 -9.82
C SER A 82 14.29 11.38 -10.56
N LEU A 83 15.15 10.57 -11.21
CA LEU A 83 16.22 11.08 -12.10
C LEU A 83 15.65 11.89 -13.27
N GLU A 84 14.44 11.59 -13.73
CA GLU A 84 13.69 12.27 -14.79
C GLU A 84 12.90 13.48 -14.28
N LYS A 85 13.13 13.89 -12.99
CA LYS A 85 12.48 15.01 -12.33
C LYS A 85 10.96 14.85 -12.14
N ASN A 86 10.48 13.61 -12.11
CA ASN A 86 9.13 13.31 -11.65
C ASN A 86 9.06 13.49 -10.13
N ILE A 87 8.09 14.24 -9.65
CA ILE A 87 7.95 14.59 -8.23
C ILE A 87 6.63 14.02 -7.70
N SER A 88 6.68 13.35 -6.56
CA SER A 88 5.52 12.97 -5.77
C SER A 88 5.70 13.38 -4.32
N LYS A 89 4.64 13.97 -3.75
CA LYS A 89 4.55 14.34 -2.33
C LYS A 89 3.29 13.72 -1.77
N SER A 90 3.40 12.90 -0.73
CA SER A 90 2.24 12.26 -0.16
C SER A 90 2.23 12.23 1.36
N ILE A 91 1.04 12.20 1.92
CA ILE A 91 0.75 11.89 3.31
C ILE A 91 -0.21 10.72 3.37
N ARG A 92 0.10 9.75 4.22
CA ARG A 92 -0.76 8.62 4.55
C ARG A 92 -0.95 8.56 6.06
N VAL A 93 -2.20 8.52 6.49
CA VAL A 93 -2.58 8.27 7.88
C VAL A 93 -3.44 7.02 7.87
N GLU A 94 -3.01 5.96 8.52
CA GLU A 94 -3.76 4.71 8.47
C GLU A 94 -3.66 3.89 9.76
N ARG A 95 -4.75 3.21 10.06
CA ARG A 95 -4.85 2.16 11.05
C ARG A 95 -5.38 0.92 10.37
N LEU A 96 -4.52 -0.06 10.19
CA LEU A 96 -4.87 -1.32 9.52
C LEU A 96 -5.59 -2.29 10.48
N PHE A 97 -6.15 -3.37 9.95
CA PHE A 97 -6.51 -4.54 10.74
C PHE A 97 -5.24 -5.28 11.17
N PHE A 98 -4.51 -4.72 12.15
CA PHE A 98 -3.20 -5.21 12.60
C PHE A 98 -3.26 -6.55 13.36
N SER A 99 -4.42 -6.92 13.89
CA SER A 99 -4.68 -8.16 14.62
C SER A 99 -6.02 -8.76 14.20
N PRO A 100 -6.21 -10.09 14.29
CA PRO A 100 -7.51 -10.73 14.11
C PRO A 100 -8.60 -10.20 15.07
N LEU A 101 -8.18 -9.55 16.16
CA LEU A 101 -9.10 -8.99 17.17
C LEU A 101 -9.43 -7.51 16.89
N THR A 102 -8.78 -6.88 15.92
CA THR A 102 -9.04 -5.47 15.56
C THR A 102 -10.42 -5.32 14.95
N ARG A 103 -11.21 -4.37 15.50
CA ARG A 103 -12.58 -4.12 15.07
C ARG A 103 -12.72 -3.05 14.02
N PHE A 104 -11.91 -2.00 14.10
CA PHE A 104 -11.96 -0.86 13.20
C PHE A 104 -10.63 -0.64 12.51
N ALA A 105 -10.70 -0.32 11.23
CA ALA A 105 -9.56 0.08 10.42
C ALA A 105 -9.97 1.25 9.52
N GLY A 106 -9.02 2.00 9.04
CA GLY A 106 -9.30 3.12 8.14
C GLY A 106 -8.03 3.82 7.72
N GLY A 107 -8.13 4.63 6.68
CA GLY A 107 -6.99 5.35 6.17
C GLY A 107 -7.39 6.57 5.34
N ILE A 108 -6.44 7.49 5.28
CA ILE A 108 -6.45 8.68 4.44
C ILE A 108 -5.13 8.69 3.68
N PHE A 109 -5.19 8.83 2.37
CA PHE A 109 -4.02 9.05 1.53
C PHE A 109 -4.25 10.27 0.65
N LEU A 110 -3.30 11.21 0.70
CA LEU A 110 -3.29 12.41 -0.13
C LEU A 110 -1.95 12.46 -0.87
N GLU A 111 -2.00 12.67 -2.17
CA GLU A 111 -0.81 12.77 -3.01
C GLU A 111 -0.94 13.93 -3.99
N ASN A 112 0.17 14.64 -4.20
CA ASN A 112 0.35 15.58 -5.31
C ASN A 112 1.52 15.08 -6.15
N ARG A 113 1.26 14.78 -7.44
CA ARG A 113 2.22 14.18 -8.34
C ARG A 113 2.36 15.02 -9.61
N ALA A 114 3.61 15.33 -9.97
CA ALA A 114 3.99 15.91 -11.25
C ALA A 114 4.98 14.96 -11.94
N PHE A 115 4.67 14.54 -13.15
CA PHE A 115 5.49 13.58 -13.89
C PHE A 115 5.42 13.85 -15.39
N SER A 116 6.38 13.32 -16.12
CA SER A 116 6.38 13.33 -17.58
C SER A 116 6.44 11.89 -18.08
N ASP A 117 5.70 11.63 -19.15
CA ASP A 117 5.67 10.34 -19.81
C ASP A 117 5.62 10.53 -21.32
N SER A 118 5.97 9.51 -22.07
CA SER A 118 6.05 9.52 -23.50
C SER A 118 4.77 8.96 -24.11
N LEU A 119 4.02 9.77 -24.83
CA LEU A 119 2.80 9.37 -25.52
C LEU A 119 2.98 9.33 -27.05
N PRO A 120 2.37 8.35 -27.76
CA PRO A 120 2.39 8.33 -29.20
C PRO A 120 1.49 9.47 -29.75
N ASN A 121 2.01 10.22 -30.71
CA ASN A 121 1.25 11.20 -31.45
C ASN A 121 0.51 10.54 -32.66
N PRO A 122 -0.36 11.24 -33.39
CA PRO A 122 -1.10 10.67 -34.50
C PRO A 122 -0.27 10.08 -35.65
N ILE A 123 1.02 10.45 -35.74
CA ILE A 123 1.96 9.88 -36.74
C ILE A 123 2.87 8.79 -36.17
N ASN A 124 2.51 8.25 -34.97
CA ASN A 124 3.26 7.23 -34.23
C ASN A 124 4.68 7.62 -33.81
N GLU A 125 4.96 8.91 -33.69
CA GLU A 125 6.16 9.39 -33.01
C GLU A 125 5.85 9.62 -31.52
N PHE A 126 6.85 9.43 -30.65
CA PHE A 126 6.67 9.63 -29.22
C PHE A 126 6.97 11.07 -28.82
N GLU A 127 6.04 11.69 -28.12
CA GLU A 127 6.14 13.03 -27.59
C GLU A 127 6.14 13.03 -26.06
N MET A 128 7.08 13.76 -25.44
CA MET A 128 7.18 13.89 -24.01
C MET A 128 6.10 14.84 -23.47
N VAL A 129 5.21 14.33 -22.67
CA VAL A 129 4.07 15.07 -22.10
C VAL A 129 4.21 15.18 -20.59
N SER A 130 3.93 16.35 -20.05
CA SER A 130 3.95 16.58 -18.60
C SER A 130 2.55 16.54 -18.00
N PHE A 131 2.41 15.84 -16.90
CA PHE A 131 1.18 15.64 -16.16
C PHE A 131 1.29 16.23 -14.77
N LYS A 132 0.15 16.63 -14.21
CA LYS A 132 0.04 16.96 -12.80
C LYS A 132 -1.31 16.49 -12.29
N ASN A 133 -1.32 15.73 -11.19
CA ASN A 133 -2.55 15.28 -10.56
C ASN A 133 -2.48 15.36 -9.04
N GLU A 134 -3.64 15.36 -8.44
CA GLU A 134 -3.87 15.20 -7.01
C GLU A 134 -4.71 13.95 -6.79
N THR A 135 -4.28 13.09 -5.88
CA THR A 135 -5.01 11.90 -5.46
C THR A 135 -5.49 12.07 -4.02
N ARG A 136 -6.75 11.74 -3.77
CA ARG A 136 -7.36 11.67 -2.44
C ARG A 136 -8.02 10.31 -2.31
N ASP A 137 -7.65 9.58 -1.27
CA ASP A 137 -8.17 8.24 -1.01
C ASP A 137 -8.55 8.14 0.47
N PHE A 138 -9.79 7.75 0.74
CA PHE A 138 -10.34 7.59 2.07
C PHE A 138 -11.01 6.23 2.16
N TRP A 139 -10.71 5.49 3.20
CA TRP A 139 -11.39 4.22 3.42
C TRP A 139 -11.64 3.97 4.91
N PHE A 140 -12.67 3.22 5.18
CA PHE A 140 -13.03 2.76 6.52
C PHE A 140 -13.48 1.31 6.47
N GLY A 141 -13.14 0.54 7.50
CA GLY A 141 -13.50 -0.87 7.61
C GLY A 141 -13.90 -1.26 9.02
N HIS A 142 -14.82 -2.21 9.10
CA HIS A 142 -15.25 -2.81 10.36
C HIS A 142 -15.21 -4.34 10.26
N ALA A 143 -14.70 -4.98 11.33
CA ALA A 143 -14.66 -6.43 11.48
C ALA A 143 -15.65 -6.89 12.55
N PHE A 144 -16.68 -7.61 12.12
CA PHE A 144 -17.69 -8.21 12.97
C PHE A 144 -17.27 -9.60 13.38
N LYS A 145 -17.32 -9.90 14.66
CA LYS A 145 -17.16 -11.27 15.15
C LYS A 145 -18.42 -12.07 14.80
N ILE A 146 -18.28 -13.11 13.99
CA ILE A 146 -19.43 -13.90 13.52
C ILE A 146 -19.64 -15.19 14.32
N PHE A 147 -18.64 -15.67 15.04
CA PHE A 147 -18.76 -16.87 15.85
C PHE A 147 -18.56 -16.58 17.33
N GLY A 148 -19.41 -17.18 18.19
CA GLY A 148 -19.26 -17.22 19.64
C GLY A 148 -18.45 -18.46 20.05
N GLY A 149 -17.65 -18.35 21.10
CA GLY A 149 -16.91 -19.50 21.65
C GLY A 149 -15.46 -19.20 21.96
N LYS A 150 -14.78 -20.20 22.57
CA LYS A 150 -13.37 -20.11 23.00
C LYS A 150 -12.39 -20.70 22.01
N ASN A 151 -12.87 -21.41 20.96
CA ASN A 151 -12.04 -21.99 19.92
C ASN A 151 -11.30 -20.87 19.17
N GLU A 152 -10.04 -21.11 18.81
CA GLU A 152 -9.19 -20.15 18.11
C GLU A 152 -9.78 -19.75 16.75
N ASP A 153 -10.33 -20.68 15.99
CA ASP A 153 -11.00 -20.41 14.71
C ASP A 153 -12.15 -19.41 14.86
N TYR A 154 -12.96 -19.57 15.91
CA TYR A 154 -14.07 -18.66 16.19
C TYR A 154 -13.62 -17.28 16.64
N ARG A 155 -12.45 -17.19 17.27
CA ARG A 155 -11.88 -15.91 17.73
C ARG A 155 -11.21 -15.13 16.60
N THR A 156 -10.64 -15.81 15.63
CA THR A 156 -9.85 -15.25 14.54
C THR A 156 -10.62 -15.08 13.22
N THR A 157 -11.84 -15.63 13.14
CA THR A 157 -12.70 -15.48 11.97
C THR A 157 -13.64 -14.30 12.13
N ASN A 158 -13.62 -13.38 11.18
CA ASN A 158 -14.44 -12.18 11.18
C ASN A 158 -15.12 -11.97 9.82
N LEU A 159 -16.31 -11.38 9.85
CA LEU A 159 -16.91 -10.74 8.70
C LEU A 159 -16.36 -9.32 8.61
N VAL A 160 -15.67 -8.99 7.54
CA VAL A 160 -15.05 -7.68 7.33
C VAL A 160 -15.84 -6.93 6.27
N THR A 161 -16.24 -5.72 6.58
CA THR A 161 -16.83 -4.78 5.62
C THR A 161 -15.92 -3.58 5.46
N THR A 162 -15.78 -3.07 4.24
CA THR A 162 -15.06 -1.83 3.97
C THR A 162 -15.83 -0.96 3.01
N ILE A 163 -15.66 0.34 3.17
CA ILE A 163 -16.09 1.35 2.20
C ILE A 163 -14.89 2.22 1.85
N GLY A 164 -14.80 2.67 0.61
CA GLY A 164 -13.72 3.51 0.13
C GLY A 164 -14.20 4.52 -0.90
N TYR A 165 -13.53 5.66 -0.91
CA TYR A 165 -13.67 6.71 -1.89
C TYR A 165 -12.30 7.16 -2.36
N LYS A 166 -12.06 7.12 -3.67
CA LYS A 166 -10.83 7.63 -4.29
C LYS A 166 -11.18 8.65 -5.35
N ASN A 167 -10.48 9.77 -5.31
CA ASN A 167 -10.59 10.84 -6.31
C ASN A 167 -9.21 11.12 -6.88
N ILE A 168 -9.11 11.15 -8.21
CA ILE A 168 -7.93 11.61 -8.94
C ILE A 168 -8.34 12.84 -9.74
N ASN A 169 -7.73 13.98 -9.41
CA ASN A 169 -7.97 15.25 -10.10
C ASN A 169 -6.74 15.64 -10.91
N TYR A 170 -6.86 15.65 -12.22
CA TYR A 170 -5.80 16.07 -13.13
C TYR A 170 -5.82 17.58 -13.28
N ILE A 171 -4.72 18.25 -12.91
CA ILE A 171 -4.50 19.70 -13.06
C ILE A 171 -3.87 19.99 -14.42
N LYS A 172 -3.03 19.05 -14.92
CA LYS A 172 -2.40 19.12 -16.24
C LYS A 172 -2.52 17.78 -16.92
N THR A 173 -3.10 17.78 -18.12
CA THR A 173 -3.35 16.62 -18.97
C THR A 173 -2.74 16.82 -20.36
N PRO A 174 -2.57 15.74 -21.15
CA PRO A 174 -2.24 15.86 -22.58
C PRO A 174 -3.36 16.58 -23.37
N SER A 175 -3.03 16.96 -24.59
CA SER A 175 -4.02 17.41 -25.56
C SER A 175 -4.93 16.23 -25.98
N LEU A 176 -6.11 16.54 -26.54
CA LEU A 176 -7.01 15.52 -27.07
C LEU A 176 -6.42 14.75 -28.26
N GLU A 177 -5.43 15.31 -28.95
CA GLU A 177 -4.70 14.63 -30.02
C GLU A 177 -3.82 13.49 -29.50
N LEU A 178 -3.23 13.68 -28.30
CA LEU A 178 -2.36 12.71 -27.65
C LEU A 178 -3.13 11.75 -26.73
N ASP A 179 -4.31 12.14 -26.27
CA ASP A 179 -5.18 11.31 -25.44
C ASP A 179 -6.64 11.38 -25.93
N PRO A 180 -6.94 10.84 -27.13
CA PRO A 180 -8.29 10.91 -27.72
C PRO A 180 -9.34 10.16 -26.88
N ASN A 181 -8.94 9.16 -26.12
CA ASN A 181 -9.81 8.40 -25.23
C ASN A 181 -9.96 9.02 -23.84
N GLN A 182 -9.30 10.15 -23.59
CA GLN A 182 -9.29 10.85 -22.29
C GLN A 182 -8.93 9.91 -21.12
N PHE A 183 -7.91 9.09 -21.34
CA PHE A 183 -7.43 8.16 -20.31
C PHE A 183 -6.95 8.91 -19.04
N PHE A 184 -6.31 10.07 -19.24
CA PHE A 184 -5.80 10.93 -18.17
C PHE A 184 -6.83 11.99 -17.74
N ALA A 185 -8.04 11.57 -17.39
CA ALA A 185 -9.11 12.45 -16.96
C ALA A 185 -9.43 12.28 -15.49
N ASN A 186 -10.15 13.27 -14.93
CA ASN A 186 -10.62 13.23 -13.55
C ASN A 186 -11.46 11.99 -13.30
N GLU A 187 -11.24 11.40 -12.14
CA GLU A 187 -11.84 10.13 -11.75
C GLU A 187 -12.30 10.14 -10.31
N GLU A 188 -13.48 9.61 -10.08
CA GLU A 188 -14.02 9.31 -8.75
C GLU A 188 -14.40 7.83 -8.70
N LEU A 189 -13.95 7.14 -7.66
CA LEU A 189 -14.21 5.73 -7.44
C LEU A 189 -14.81 5.52 -6.06
N TYR A 190 -15.98 4.89 -6.01
CA TYR A 190 -16.69 4.51 -4.80
C TYR A 190 -16.75 2.99 -4.72
N LEU A 191 -16.21 2.43 -3.64
CA LEU A 191 -16.14 0.99 -3.44
C LEU A 191 -16.76 0.60 -2.10
N ALA A 192 -17.40 -0.57 -2.09
CA ALA A 192 -17.81 -1.26 -0.88
C ALA A 192 -17.43 -2.74 -1.01
N SER A 193 -16.88 -3.30 0.06
CA SER A 193 -16.46 -4.69 0.10
C SER A 193 -17.03 -5.39 1.32
N ILE A 194 -17.32 -6.68 1.16
CA ILE A 194 -17.69 -7.59 2.24
C ILE A 194 -16.94 -8.90 2.06
N GLY A 195 -16.44 -9.47 3.15
CA GLY A 195 -15.70 -10.72 3.08
C GLY A 195 -15.54 -11.39 4.42
N ILE A 196 -15.15 -12.65 4.39
CA ILE A 196 -14.79 -13.45 5.55
C ILE A 196 -13.28 -13.55 5.59
N ASN A 197 -12.69 -13.28 6.75
CA ASN A 197 -11.27 -13.36 6.98
C ASN A 197 -11.00 -14.21 8.22
N THR A 198 -10.22 -15.28 8.07
CA THR A 198 -9.63 -16.05 9.17
C THR A 198 -8.12 -15.89 9.08
N ARG A 199 -7.49 -15.36 10.13
CA ARG A 199 -6.04 -15.18 10.17
C ARG A 199 -5.47 -15.68 11.48
N LYS A 200 -4.53 -16.59 11.37
CA LYS A 200 -3.72 -17.17 12.44
C LYS A 200 -2.25 -16.96 12.11
N PHE A 201 -1.39 -17.21 13.07
CA PHE A 201 0.06 -17.15 12.89
C PHE A 201 0.69 -18.44 13.40
N ALA A 202 1.67 -18.93 12.66
CA ALA A 202 2.56 -20.01 13.06
C ALA A 202 3.99 -19.47 13.07
N GLU A 203 4.75 -19.84 14.09
CA GLU A 203 6.18 -19.54 14.13
C GLU A 203 6.93 -20.54 13.25
N ASP A 204 7.73 -20.01 12.31
CA ASP A 204 8.60 -20.81 11.45
C ASP A 204 9.94 -20.10 11.25
N LYS A 205 10.92 -20.81 10.67
CA LYS A 205 12.24 -20.29 10.36
C LYS A 205 12.56 -20.57 8.89
N TYR A 206 13.34 -19.68 8.29
CA TYR A 206 13.87 -19.84 6.93
C TYR A 206 12.82 -19.79 5.80
N LEU A 207 11.59 -19.34 6.06
CA LEU A 207 10.59 -19.26 5.00
C LEU A 207 10.80 -18.01 4.13
N PHE A 208 10.97 -16.83 4.74
CA PHE A 208 11.21 -15.57 4.07
C PHE A 208 12.57 -14.97 4.42
N ASN A 209 13.05 -15.16 5.67
CA ASN A 209 14.32 -14.63 6.15
C ASN A 209 15.19 -15.71 6.75
N PHE A 210 16.51 -15.58 6.55
CA PHE A 210 17.47 -16.54 7.07
C PHE A 210 17.75 -16.32 8.56
N GLY A 211 17.59 -17.38 9.37
CA GLY A 211 18.03 -17.39 10.77
C GLY A 211 17.14 -16.67 11.80
N ILE A 212 15.99 -16.12 11.36
CA ILE A 212 15.04 -15.42 12.23
C ILE A 212 13.78 -16.27 12.37
N ILE A 213 13.17 -16.27 13.59
CA ILE A 213 11.82 -16.82 13.77
C ILE A 213 10.84 -15.80 13.23
N GLU A 214 9.93 -16.26 12.37
CA GLU A 214 8.94 -15.46 11.68
C GLU A 214 7.54 -15.91 12.06
N ASP A 215 6.65 -14.94 12.31
CA ASP A 215 5.21 -15.18 12.44
C ASP A 215 4.60 -15.27 11.04
N ILE A 216 4.40 -16.49 10.56
CA ILE A 216 3.84 -16.73 9.23
C ILE A 216 2.32 -16.74 9.31
N PRO A 217 1.64 -15.82 8.61
CA PRO A 217 0.18 -15.80 8.61
C PRO A 217 -0.38 -16.96 7.78
N TYR A 218 -1.31 -17.71 8.35
CA TYR A 218 -2.08 -18.72 7.65
C TYR A 218 -3.57 -18.55 7.91
N GLY A 219 -4.40 -19.09 7.04
CA GLY A 219 -5.85 -18.96 7.08
C GLY A 219 -6.43 -18.65 5.71
N GLN A 220 -7.55 -17.94 5.67
CA GLN A 220 -8.28 -17.73 4.42
C GLN A 220 -8.98 -16.37 4.38
N VAL A 221 -9.07 -15.81 3.17
CA VAL A 221 -9.81 -14.58 2.87
C VAL A 221 -10.69 -14.83 1.65
N TYR A 222 -11.97 -14.54 1.78
CA TYR A 222 -12.94 -14.52 0.70
C TYR A 222 -13.64 -13.17 0.73
N SER A 223 -13.53 -12.38 -0.30
CA SER A 223 -14.23 -11.10 -0.36
C SER A 223 -14.74 -10.77 -1.76
N ILE A 224 -15.84 -10.06 -1.78
CA ILE A 224 -16.39 -9.43 -2.97
C ILE A 224 -16.41 -7.92 -2.79
N THR A 225 -16.18 -7.20 -3.87
CA THR A 225 -16.15 -5.74 -3.92
C THR A 225 -17.06 -5.28 -5.03
N GLY A 226 -17.96 -4.36 -4.72
CA GLY A 226 -18.80 -3.68 -5.70
C GLY A 226 -18.63 -2.17 -5.59
N GLY A 227 -18.97 -1.47 -6.65
CA GLY A 227 -18.89 -0.02 -6.64
C GLY A 227 -19.18 0.61 -7.98
N PHE A 228 -18.81 1.86 -8.10
CA PHE A 228 -18.92 2.59 -9.37
C PHE A 228 -17.81 3.62 -9.50
N GLN A 229 -17.41 3.84 -10.74
CA GLN A 229 -16.45 4.84 -11.17
C GLN A 229 -17.20 5.91 -11.96
N ASN A 230 -16.87 7.16 -11.72
CA ASN A 230 -17.23 8.28 -12.58
C ASN A 230 -15.95 8.83 -13.21
N LYS A 231 -15.82 8.70 -14.52
CA LYS A 231 -14.67 9.18 -15.30
C LYS A 231 -15.19 9.69 -16.65
N ASN A 232 -14.75 10.90 -17.08
CA ASN A 232 -15.20 11.53 -18.33
C ASN A 232 -16.72 11.66 -18.44
N ASN A 233 -17.42 11.99 -17.34
CA ASN A 233 -18.88 12.02 -17.26
C ASN A 233 -19.57 10.66 -17.57
N GLN A 234 -18.81 9.58 -17.61
CA GLN A 234 -19.30 8.23 -17.77
C GLN A 234 -19.27 7.50 -16.43
N LYS A 235 -20.39 6.86 -16.10
CA LYS A 235 -20.49 6.00 -14.91
C LYS A 235 -20.29 4.56 -15.32
N ARG A 236 -19.35 3.88 -14.66
CA ARG A 236 -19.06 2.47 -14.85
C ARG A 236 -19.29 1.74 -13.53
N ALA A 237 -20.00 0.61 -13.56
CA ALA A 237 -20.09 -0.26 -12.41
C ALA A 237 -18.78 -1.05 -12.26
N TYR A 238 -18.34 -1.27 -11.04
CA TYR A 238 -17.20 -2.12 -10.69
C TYR A 238 -17.68 -3.35 -9.95
N PHE A 239 -17.15 -4.50 -10.29
CA PHE A 239 -17.30 -5.72 -9.52
C PHE A 239 -15.98 -6.48 -9.50
N GLY A 240 -15.59 -6.96 -8.32
CA GLY A 240 -14.36 -7.70 -8.12
C GLY A 240 -14.45 -8.68 -6.97
N GLY A 241 -13.43 -9.52 -6.85
CA GLY A 241 -13.30 -10.50 -5.79
C GLY A 241 -11.86 -10.79 -5.45
N ARG A 242 -11.65 -11.24 -4.22
CA ARG A 242 -10.37 -11.70 -3.72
C ARG A 242 -10.54 -13.04 -3.03
N PHE A 243 -9.65 -13.93 -3.34
CA PHE A 243 -9.46 -15.21 -2.69
C PHE A 243 -8.01 -15.29 -2.21
N ALA A 244 -7.80 -15.58 -0.93
CA ALA A 244 -6.49 -15.93 -0.41
C ALA A 244 -6.61 -17.12 0.54
N TYR A 245 -5.65 -18.01 0.46
CA TYR A 245 -5.56 -19.20 1.30
C TYR A 245 -4.09 -19.47 1.62
N GLY A 246 -3.80 -19.75 2.87
CA GLY A 246 -2.48 -20.16 3.32
C GLY A 246 -2.60 -21.23 4.39
N ASN A 247 -1.84 -22.30 4.29
CA ASN A 247 -1.81 -23.35 5.30
C ASN A 247 -0.50 -24.14 5.27
N TYR A 248 -0.21 -24.77 6.41
CA TYR A 248 0.87 -25.72 6.56
C TYR A 248 0.39 -27.15 6.31
N PHE A 249 1.19 -27.88 5.58
CA PHE A 249 1.03 -29.29 5.28
C PHE A 249 2.31 -30.04 5.69
N ASP A 250 2.29 -31.36 5.72
CA ASP A 250 3.45 -32.20 6.11
C ASP A 250 4.70 -31.92 5.24
N PHE A 251 4.52 -31.45 4.02
CA PHE A 251 5.58 -31.10 3.08
C PHE A 251 5.97 -29.63 3.05
N GLY A 252 5.30 -28.77 3.83
CA GLY A 252 5.61 -27.34 3.92
C GLY A 252 4.41 -26.42 3.83
N TYR A 253 4.66 -25.12 3.65
CA TYR A 253 3.65 -24.08 3.55
C TYR A 253 3.19 -23.87 2.10
N ILE A 254 1.88 -23.79 1.89
CA ILE A 254 1.27 -23.36 0.62
C ILE A 254 0.49 -22.07 0.86
N GLY A 255 0.78 -21.04 0.04
CA GLY A 255 0.03 -19.79 -0.01
C GLY A 255 -0.45 -19.48 -1.42
N ILE A 256 -1.74 -19.18 -1.56
CA ILE A 256 -2.36 -18.76 -2.82
C ILE A 256 -3.07 -17.42 -2.55
N ASN A 257 -2.87 -16.43 -3.43
CA ASN A 257 -3.62 -15.18 -3.44
C ASN A 257 -4.05 -14.88 -4.88
N SER A 258 -5.34 -14.63 -5.06
CA SER A 258 -5.93 -14.31 -6.35
C SER A 258 -6.88 -13.13 -6.19
N GLU A 259 -6.72 -12.13 -7.03
CA GLU A 259 -7.60 -10.96 -7.11
C GLU A 259 -8.05 -10.79 -8.56
N TRP A 260 -9.29 -10.38 -8.73
CA TRP A 260 -9.85 -10.04 -10.02
C TRP A 260 -10.85 -8.91 -9.88
N GLY A 261 -10.97 -8.10 -10.94
CA GLY A 261 -11.92 -7.01 -10.99
C GLY A 261 -12.25 -6.62 -12.43
N SER A 262 -13.42 -6.03 -12.62
CA SER A 262 -13.86 -5.57 -13.93
C SER A 262 -14.76 -4.35 -13.83
N PHE A 263 -14.61 -3.43 -14.77
CA PHE A 263 -15.52 -2.31 -14.98
C PHE A 263 -16.52 -2.64 -16.08
N PHE A 264 -17.77 -2.26 -15.87
CA PHE A 264 -18.87 -2.48 -16.80
C PHE A 264 -19.50 -1.14 -17.19
N HIS A 265 -19.55 -0.87 -18.48
CA HIS A 265 -20.20 0.32 -19.04
C HIS A 265 -21.26 -0.08 -20.06
N GLY A 266 -22.55 0.19 -19.77
CA GLY A 266 -23.62 -0.11 -20.69
C GLY A 266 -23.63 -1.56 -21.20
N ARG A 267 -24.14 -1.78 -22.42
CA ARG A 267 -24.24 -3.12 -23.01
C ARG A 267 -22.96 -3.62 -23.70
N ASP A 268 -21.98 -2.77 -24.02
CA ASP A 268 -20.93 -3.12 -25.00
C ASP A 268 -19.46 -2.91 -24.64
N SER A 269 -19.10 -2.47 -23.43
CA SER A 269 -17.68 -2.32 -23.10
C SER A 269 -17.29 -2.90 -21.74
N ARG A 270 -16.27 -3.76 -21.73
CA ARG A 270 -15.63 -4.31 -20.53
C ARG A 270 -14.17 -3.91 -20.51
N GLU A 271 -13.71 -3.37 -19.39
CA GLU A 271 -12.29 -3.24 -19.08
C GLU A 271 -12.02 -4.15 -17.88
N THR A 272 -11.09 -5.08 -18.03
CA THR A 272 -10.62 -5.96 -16.92
C THR A 272 -9.30 -5.47 -16.38
N THR A 273 -9.15 -5.49 -15.09
CA THR A 273 -7.91 -5.18 -14.36
C THR A 273 -7.28 -6.43 -13.75
#